data_10dd2b13deb151d6ba0250f522c11911
#
_entry.id   10dd2b13deb151d6ba0250f522c11911
#
_cell.length_a   1.000
_cell.length_b   1.000
_cell.length_c   1.000
_cell.angle_alpha   90.00
_cell.angle_beta   90.00
_cell.angle_gamma   90.00
#
_symmetry.space_group_name_H-M   'P 1'
#
loop_
_entity.id
_entity.type
_entity.pdbx_description
1 polymer ?
#
loop_
_entity_poly.entity_id
_entity_poly.type
_entity_poly.pdbx_seq_one_letter_code
_entity_poly.pdbx_strand_id
1 'polypeptide(L)'
;ISNNKPSFQNLEFHFIGTGSKPTDPESYNIKPLAEKYGLWKSIVHEYPKRIPYLDVLIHLKEADAVFILGSTEPHYTPSKTYQAVLSHKPIWAILHEKSSAAQILKATKAATVLTFDGEVGVKQLTSNIESSFNDFVAFRENYNPDQVDLEIFDTYSAKNVTQHLVDLLNKVT
;
A
#
# COMPACT_ATOMS: atom_id res chain seq x y z
N ILE A 1 19.10 -4.10 -1.68
CA ILE A 1 19.19 -3.97 -3.14
C ILE A 1 20.65 -3.88 -3.59
N SER A 2 21.55 -3.29 -2.78
CA SER A 2 22.98 -3.12 -3.12
C SER A 2 23.75 -4.43 -3.38
N ASN A 3 23.17 -5.60 -3.11
CA ASN A 3 23.84 -6.88 -3.19
C ASN A 3 23.45 -7.73 -4.42
N ASN A 4 22.87 -7.14 -5.47
CA ASN A 4 22.49 -7.86 -6.71
C ASN A 4 21.77 -9.20 -6.47
N LYS A 5 20.92 -9.29 -5.45
CA LYS A 5 20.21 -10.52 -5.14
C LYS A 5 19.19 -10.84 -6.24
N PRO A 6 19.09 -12.09 -6.69
CA PRO A 6 18.14 -12.50 -7.73
C PRO A 6 16.70 -12.09 -7.45
N SER A 7 16.31 -12.01 -6.18
CA SER A 7 14.96 -11.63 -5.74
C SER A 7 14.53 -10.22 -6.15
N PHE A 8 15.48 -9.33 -6.44
CA PHE A 8 15.20 -7.93 -6.82
C PHE A 8 15.42 -7.65 -8.30
N GLN A 9 15.79 -8.66 -9.09
CA GLN A 9 15.89 -8.52 -10.54
C GLN A 9 14.47 -8.32 -11.11
N ASN A 10 14.34 -7.35 -11.98
CA ASN A 10 13.06 -6.94 -12.61
C ASN A 10 12.01 -6.33 -11.63
N LEU A 11 12.44 -5.84 -10.46
CA LEU A 11 11.56 -5.08 -9.58
C LEU A 11 11.57 -3.61 -9.97
N GLU A 12 10.39 -3.05 -10.20
CA GLU A 12 10.19 -1.62 -10.43
C GLU A 12 9.08 -1.08 -9.52
N PHE A 13 9.32 0.08 -8.91
CA PHE A 13 8.32 0.83 -8.16
C PHE A 13 7.94 2.09 -8.92
N HIS A 14 6.66 2.22 -9.23
CA HIS A 14 6.07 3.39 -9.88
C HIS A 14 5.25 4.20 -8.86
N PHE A 15 5.72 5.38 -8.52
CA PHE A 15 5.05 6.31 -7.62
C PHE A 15 4.34 7.38 -8.44
N ILE A 16 3.00 7.40 -8.41
CA ILE A 16 2.18 8.26 -9.27
C ILE A 16 1.36 9.23 -8.42
N GLY A 17 1.39 10.51 -8.77
CA GLY A 17 0.64 11.55 -8.08
C GLY A 17 1.22 11.97 -6.73
N THR A 18 2.52 11.80 -6.53
CA THR A 18 3.21 12.02 -5.24
C THR A 18 3.56 13.47 -4.97
N GLY A 19 3.49 14.34 -5.97
CA GLY A 19 3.95 15.72 -5.86
C GLY A 19 3.23 16.51 -4.77
N SER A 20 4.00 17.27 -3.99
CA SER A 20 3.49 18.20 -2.97
C SER A 20 2.69 19.35 -3.58
N LYS A 21 3.02 19.72 -4.82
CA LYS A 21 2.31 20.71 -5.63
C LYS A 21 1.61 20.00 -6.79
N PRO A 22 0.29 19.84 -6.76
CA PRO A 22 -0.44 18.99 -7.72
C PRO A 22 -0.27 19.36 -9.20
N THR A 23 0.06 20.63 -9.48
CA THR A 23 0.21 21.17 -10.84
C THR A 23 1.66 21.29 -11.30
N ASP A 24 2.62 21.10 -10.38
CA ASP A 24 4.05 21.23 -10.68
C ASP A 24 4.62 19.85 -11.06
N PRO A 25 5.01 19.62 -12.32
CA PRO A 25 5.55 18.35 -12.78
C PRO A 25 6.93 18.03 -12.20
N GLU A 26 7.60 19.02 -11.61
CA GLU A 26 8.94 18.88 -11.02
C GLU A 26 8.91 18.76 -9.48
N SER A 27 7.73 18.68 -8.86
CA SER A 27 7.59 18.57 -7.40
C SER A 27 7.83 17.14 -6.89
N TYR A 28 9.00 16.59 -7.18
CA TYR A 28 9.40 15.24 -6.77
C TYR A 28 9.58 15.13 -5.25
N ASN A 29 9.02 14.08 -4.65
CA ASN A 29 9.20 13.75 -3.24
C ASN A 29 10.09 12.51 -3.02
N ILE A 30 10.05 11.56 -3.94
CA ILE A 30 10.77 10.28 -3.84
C ILE A 30 12.13 10.35 -4.55
N LYS A 31 12.20 11.04 -5.68
CA LYS A 31 13.39 11.15 -6.53
C LYS A 31 14.69 11.47 -5.77
N PRO A 32 14.75 12.49 -4.87
CA PRO A 32 16.00 12.83 -4.19
C PRO A 32 16.56 11.67 -3.38
N LEU A 33 15.68 10.89 -2.76
CA LEU A 33 16.07 9.72 -1.98
C LEU A 33 16.48 8.57 -2.91
N ALA A 34 15.77 8.34 -4.00
CA ALA A 34 16.09 7.31 -4.98
C ALA A 34 17.46 7.57 -5.64
N GLU A 35 17.76 8.83 -5.98
CA GLU A 35 19.08 9.23 -6.50
C GLU A 35 20.20 8.98 -5.50
N LYS A 36 20.00 9.36 -4.24
CA LYS A 36 20.96 9.13 -3.16
C LYS A 36 21.37 7.66 -3.03
N TYR A 37 20.45 6.74 -3.30
CA TYR A 37 20.70 5.30 -3.22
C TYR A 37 20.97 4.63 -4.58
N GLY A 38 21.09 5.40 -5.66
CA GLY A 38 21.37 4.87 -7.01
C GLY A 38 20.23 4.03 -7.59
N LEU A 39 18.98 4.28 -7.16
CA LEU A 39 17.80 3.52 -7.56
C LEU A 39 16.94 4.25 -8.60
N TRP A 40 17.24 5.53 -8.85
CA TRP A 40 16.45 6.36 -9.75
C TRP A 40 16.49 5.83 -11.19
N LYS A 41 15.31 5.66 -11.79
CA LYS A 41 15.10 5.14 -13.16
C LYS A 41 15.57 3.70 -13.41
N SER A 42 16.18 3.04 -12.45
CA SER A 42 16.50 1.62 -12.55
C SER A 42 15.51 0.74 -11.79
N ILE A 43 15.03 1.21 -10.65
CA ILE A 43 14.08 0.50 -9.79
C ILE A 43 12.94 1.44 -9.36
N VAL A 44 13.24 2.74 -9.19
CA VAL A 44 12.27 3.72 -8.69
C VAL A 44 11.95 4.73 -9.77
N HIS A 45 10.68 4.84 -10.08
CA HIS A 45 10.10 5.78 -11.03
C HIS A 45 9.08 6.65 -10.29
N GLU A 46 9.14 7.95 -10.45
CA GLU A 46 8.19 8.89 -9.84
C GLU A 46 7.58 9.79 -10.89
N TYR A 47 6.26 9.95 -10.82
CA TYR A 47 5.43 10.80 -11.65
C TYR A 47 4.66 11.74 -10.74
N PRO A 48 5.22 12.93 -10.41
CA PRO A 48 4.68 13.78 -9.34
C PRO A 48 3.32 14.39 -9.67
N LYS A 49 3.02 14.63 -10.96
CA LYS A 49 1.75 15.18 -11.39
C LYS A 49 0.57 14.26 -11.02
N ARG A 50 -0.46 14.83 -10.42
CA ARG A 50 -1.71 14.08 -10.16
C ARG A 50 -2.41 13.73 -11.46
N ILE A 51 -2.95 12.52 -11.50
CA ILE A 51 -3.73 11.99 -12.61
C ILE A 51 -5.21 11.87 -12.22
N PRO A 52 -6.13 11.81 -13.20
CA PRO A 52 -7.55 11.56 -12.95
C PRO A 52 -7.79 10.27 -12.17
N TYR A 53 -8.86 10.24 -11.39
CA TYR A 53 -9.17 9.09 -10.54
C TYR A 53 -9.30 7.77 -11.32
N LEU A 54 -9.94 7.80 -12.49
CA LEU A 54 -10.10 6.62 -13.33
C LEU A 54 -8.75 6.07 -13.83
N ASP A 55 -7.81 6.97 -14.14
CA ASP A 55 -6.46 6.56 -14.54
C ASP A 55 -5.73 5.87 -13.39
N VAL A 56 -5.94 6.32 -12.14
CA VAL A 56 -5.40 5.62 -10.95
C VAL A 56 -5.91 4.18 -10.90
N LEU A 57 -7.20 3.95 -11.14
CA LEU A 57 -7.77 2.61 -11.13
C LEU A 57 -7.21 1.73 -12.25
N ILE A 58 -6.97 2.30 -13.43
CA ILE A 58 -6.33 1.60 -14.54
C ILE A 58 -4.91 1.19 -14.15
N HIS A 59 -4.10 2.11 -13.62
CA HIS A 59 -2.74 1.78 -13.19
C HIS A 59 -2.71 0.70 -12.10
N LEU A 60 -3.62 0.74 -11.14
CA LEU A 60 -3.73 -0.30 -10.12
C LEU A 60 -4.09 -1.66 -10.74
N LYS A 61 -4.95 -1.69 -11.74
CA LYS A 61 -5.38 -2.91 -12.43
C LYS A 61 -4.28 -3.49 -13.33
N GLU A 62 -3.47 -2.65 -13.95
CA GLU A 62 -2.37 -3.08 -14.84
C GLU A 62 -1.08 -3.44 -14.10
N ALA A 63 -0.93 -3.01 -12.84
CA ALA A 63 0.23 -3.35 -12.02
C ALA A 63 0.27 -4.85 -11.71
N ASP A 64 1.47 -5.41 -11.56
CA ASP A 64 1.67 -6.79 -11.08
C ASP A 64 1.35 -6.92 -9.59
N ALA A 65 1.52 -5.84 -8.83
CA ALA A 65 1.27 -5.77 -7.41
C ALA A 65 1.05 -4.32 -6.94
N VAL A 66 0.47 -4.15 -5.76
CA VAL A 66 0.33 -2.84 -5.12
C VAL A 66 1.21 -2.76 -3.88
N PHE A 67 1.99 -1.67 -3.77
CA PHE A 67 2.78 -1.38 -2.59
C PHE A 67 2.11 -0.31 -1.74
N ILE A 68 1.96 -0.55 -0.43
CA ILE A 68 1.39 0.41 0.53
C ILE A 68 2.41 0.69 1.62
N LEU A 69 2.82 1.94 1.73
CA LEU A 69 3.68 2.42 2.79
C LEU A 69 2.89 3.32 3.74
N GLY A 70 2.91 2.97 5.01
CA GLY A 70 2.25 3.73 6.08
C GLY A 70 3.11 4.84 6.68
N SER A 71 2.59 5.42 7.74
CA SER A 71 3.23 6.46 8.57
C SER A 71 3.59 5.88 9.93
N THR A 72 4.47 6.55 10.66
CA THR A 72 4.79 6.26 12.07
C THR A 72 3.63 6.60 13.02
N GLU A 73 2.60 7.28 12.52
CA GLU A 73 1.42 7.62 13.32
C GLU A 73 0.46 6.43 13.44
N PRO A 74 0.08 6.02 14.67
CA PRO A 74 -0.73 4.83 14.92
C PRO A 74 -2.09 4.83 14.23
N HIS A 75 -2.69 6.01 14.08
CA HIS A 75 -4.05 6.16 13.52
C HIS A 75 -4.08 6.44 12.03
N TYR A 76 -2.91 6.51 11.39
CA TYR A 76 -2.85 6.76 9.96
C TYR A 76 -3.36 5.56 9.17
N THR A 77 -4.39 5.79 8.38
CA THR A 77 -4.93 4.82 7.42
C THR A 77 -4.75 5.36 6.01
N PRO A 78 -3.91 4.75 5.20
CA PRO A 78 -3.77 5.13 3.80
C PRO A 78 -5.11 5.01 3.07
N SER A 79 -5.66 6.11 2.57
CA SER A 79 -6.96 6.15 1.88
C SER A 79 -7.02 5.23 0.64
N LYS A 80 -5.87 4.87 0.09
CA LYS A 80 -5.76 3.99 -1.07
C LYS A 80 -5.88 2.49 -0.74
N THR A 81 -5.91 2.12 0.53
CA THR A 81 -6.05 0.72 0.97
C THR A 81 -7.27 0.04 0.37
N TYR A 82 -8.42 0.71 0.38
CA TYR A 82 -9.65 0.15 -0.18
C TYR A 82 -9.57 -0.06 -1.69
N GLN A 83 -9.00 0.87 -2.41
CA GLN A 83 -8.80 0.76 -3.87
C GLN A 83 -7.80 -0.34 -4.21
N ALA A 84 -6.76 -0.52 -3.39
CA ALA A 84 -5.79 -1.59 -3.56
C ALA A 84 -6.45 -2.97 -3.41
N VAL A 85 -7.31 -3.19 -2.41
CA VAL A 85 -8.06 -4.45 -2.26
C VAL A 85 -8.97 -4.69 -3.48
N LEU A 86 -9.70 -3.65 -3.92
CA LEU A 86 -10.60 -3.73 -5.08
C LEU A 86 -9.89 -3.85 -6.44
N SER A 87 -8.58 -3.65 -6.49
CA SER A 87 -7.81 -3.86 -7.72
C SER A 87 -7.63 -5.35 -8.07
N HIS A 88 -7.90 -6.25 -7.13
CA HIS A 88 -7.65 -7.69 -7.23
C HIS A 88 -6.19 -8.03 -7.52
N LYS A 89 -5.26 -7.20 -7.01
CA LYS A 89 -3.82 -7.43 -7.12
C LYS A 89 -3.23 -7.82 -5.77
N PRO A 90 -2.17 -8.64 -5.75
CA PRO A 90 -1.46 -8.93 -4.51
C PRO A 90 -0.88 -7.64 -3.93
N ILE A 91 -1.00 -7.47 -2.62
CA ILE A 91 -0.56 -6.26 -1.94
C ILE A 91 0.62 -6.59 -1.04
N TRP A 92 1.69 -5.78 -1.10
CA TRP A 92 2.72 -5.72 -0.09
C TRP A 92 2.59 -4.44 0.70
N ALA A 93 2.43 -4.54 2.02
CA ALA A 93 2.20 -3.40 2.87
C ALA A 93 3.19 -3.34 4.04
N ILE A 94 3.69 -2.14 4.34
CA ILE A 94 4.50 -1.84 5.52
C ILE A 94 3.76 -0.77 6.31
N LEU A 95 3.18 -1.14 7.45
CA LEU A 95 2.22 -0.32 8.18
C LEU A 95 2.49 -0.32 9.68
N HIS A 96 2.08 0.75 10.36
CA HIS A 96 2.02 0.73 11.81
C HIS A 96 1.05 -0.35 12.30
N GLU A 97 1.42 -1.12 13.33
CA GLU A 97 0.61 -2.27 13.81
C GLU A 97 -0.81 -1.88 14.24
N LYS A 98 -1.00 -0.66 14.76
CA LYS A 98 -2.29 -0.12 15.20
C LYS A 98 -3.10 0.50 14.06
N SER A 99 -2.57 0.54 12.84
CA SER A 99 -3.30 1.06 11.67
C SER A 99 -4.49 0.16 11.34
N SER A 100 -5.66 0.76 11.13
CA SER A 100 -6.84 0.03 10.65
C SER A 100 -6.59 -0.61 9.27
N ALA A 101 -5.75 -0.01 8.43
CA ALA A 101 -5.35 -0.60 7.16
C ALA A 101 -4.62 -1.94 7.36
N ALA A 102 -3.74 -2.05 8.37
CA ALA A 102 -3.06 -3.31 8.67
C ALA A 102 -4.06 -4.41 9.09
N GLN A 103 -5.05 -4.03 9.89
CA GLN A 103 -6.13 -4.95 10.31
C GLN A 103 -6.99 -5.41 9.13
N ILE A 104 -7.43 -4.48 8.29
CA ILE A 104 -8.23 -4.75 7.09
C ILE A 104 -7.48 -5.71 6.15
N LEU A 105 -6.23 -5.39 5.81
CA LEU A 105 -5.44 -6.17 4.87
C LEU A 105 -5.16 -7.59 5.36
N LYS A 106 -4.93 -7.76 6.67
CA LYS A 106 -4.75 -9.09 7.29
C LYS A 106 -6.06 -9.88 7.29
N ALA A 107 -7.16 -9.24 7.68
CA ALA A 107 -8.47 -9.88 7.77
C ALA A 107 -8.98 -10.34 6.39
N THR A 108 -8.79 -9.51 5.36
CA THR A 108 -9.24 -9.82 3.99
C THR A 108 -8.32 -10.79 3.25
N LYS A 109 -7.14 -11.12 3.79
CA LYS A 109 -6.12 -11.97 3.14
C LYS A 109 -5.64 -11.42 1.77
N ALA A 110 -5.78 -10.11 1.54
CA ALA A 110 -5.40 -9.47 0.29
C ALA A 110 -3.89 -9.13 0.21
N ALA A 111 -3.15 -9.26 1.32
CA ALA A 111 -1.81 -8.70 1.41
C ALA A 111 -0.86 -9.53 2.28
N THR A 112 0.44 -9.41 1.98
CA THR A 112 1.52 -9.62 2.94
C THR A 112 1.77 -8.31 3.68
N VAL A 113 1.68 -8.32 5.02
CA VAL A 113 1.75 -7.11 5.84
C VAL A 113 2.91 -7.21 6.82
N LEU A 114 3.93 -6.37 6.63
CA LEU A 114 4.97 -6.12 7.61
C LEU A 114 4.51 -4.99 8.54
N THR A 115 4.50 -5.24 9.84
CA THR A 115 4.09 -4.22 10.81
C THR A 115 5.26 -3.73 11.65
N PHE A 116 5.15 -2.50 12.15
CA PHE A 116 6.09 -1.87 13.07
C PHE A 116 5.35 -1.07 14.14
N ASP A 117 6.02 -0.80 15.26
CA ASP A 117 5.51 0.03 16.35
C ASP A 117 6.35 1.32 16.48
N GLY A 118 5.77 2.44 16.06
CA GLY A 118 6.36 3.77 16.15
C GLY A 118 7.75 3.92 15.49
N GLU A 119 8.49 4.95 15.88
CA GLU A 119 9.80 5.26 15.30
C GLU A 119 10.88 4.22 15.63
N VAL A 120 10.80 3.60 16.81
CA VAL A 120 11.74 2.55 17.21
C VAL A 120 11.57 1.31 16.35
N GLY A 121 10.31 0.94 16.09
CA GLY A 121 9.99 -0.17 15.20
C GLY A 121 10.48 0.05 13.77
N VAL A 122 10.39 1.27 13.25
CA VAL A 122 10.94 1.61 11.91
C VAL A 122 12.43 1.32 11.81
N LYS A 123 13.21 1.62 12.85
CA LYS A 123 14.65 1.33 12.87
C LYS A 123 14.94 -0.17 12.83
N GLN A 124 14.04 -0.99 13.35
CA GLN A 124 14.16 -2.46 13.37
C GLN A 124 13.67 -3.11 12.06
N LEU A 125 12.91 -2.40 11.23
CA LEU A 125 12.39 -2.94 9.98
C LEU A 125 13.48 -3.42 9.02
N THR A 126 14.67 -2.81 9.05
CA THR A 126 15.76 -3.13 8.11
C THR A 126 16.11 -4.62 8.12
N SER A 127 16.03 -5.29 9.27
CA SER A 127 16.30 -6.73 9.39
C SER A 127 15.16 -7.60 8.82
N ASN A 128 13.95 -7.06 8.75
CA ASN A 128 12.74 -7.82 8.42
C ASN A 128 12.22 -7.56 7.00
N ILE A 129 12.67 -6.45 6.36
CA ILE A 129 12.18 -6.07 5.02
C ILE A 129 12.50 -7.17 3.99
N GLU A 130 13.69 -7.75 4.03
CA GLU A 130 14.08 -8.78 3.07
C GLU A 130 13.23 -10.04 3.22
N SER A 131 13.04 -10.51 4.46
CA SER A 131 12.17 -11.66 4.72
C SER A 131 10.73 -11.36 4.29
N SER A 132 10.20 -10.21 4.66
CA SER A 132 8.85 -9.80 4.27
C SER A 132 8.68 -9.69 2.76
N PHE A 133 9.70 -9.24 2.04
CA PHE A 133 9.66 -9.20 0.57
C PHE A 133 9.67 -10.60 -0.04
N ASN A 134 10.47 -11.52 0.49
CA ASN A 134 10.47 -12.92 0.03
C ASN A 134 9.11 -13.60 0.30
N ASP A 135 8.52 -13.35 1.47
CA ASP A 135 7.17 -13.82 1.81
C ASP A 135 6.13 -13.25 0.83
N PHE A 136 6.27 -11.97 0.46
CA PHE A 136 5.40 -11.34 -0.53
C PHE A 136 5.59 -11.95 -1.92
N VAL A 137 6.81 -12.24 -2.37
CA VAL A 137 7.06 -12.89 -3.66
C VAL A 137 6.38 -14.25 -3.71
N ALA A 138 6.53 -15.07 -2.67
CA ALA A 138 5.86 -16.37 -2.57
C ALA A 138 4.32 -16.23 -2.53
N PHE A 139 3.81 -15.23 -1.82
CA PHE A 139 2.39 -14.90 -1.79
C PHE A 139 1.88 -14.51 -3.18
N ARG A 140 2.59 -13.64 -3.91
CA ARG A 140 2.22 -13.20 -5.25
C ARG A 140 2.16 -14.36 -6.25
N GLU A 141 3.09 -15.30 -6.20
CA GLU A 141 3.13 -16.47 -7.09
C GLU A 141 1.89 -17.36 -6.93
N ASN A 142 1.32 -17.40 -5.74
CA ASN A 142 0.16 -18.22 -5.40
C ASN A 142 -1.13 -17.39 -5.22
N TYR A 143 -1.09 -16.11 -5.56
CA TYR A 143 -2.21 -15.20 -5.33
C TYR A 143 -3.41 -15.56 -6.19
N ASN A 144 -4.54 -15.75 -5.53
CA ASN A 144 -5.84 -15.90 -6.17
C ASN A 144 -6.80 -14.84 -5.63
N PRO A 145 -7.25 -13.89 -6.46
CA PRO A 145 -8.17 -12.83 -6.03
C PRO A 145 -9.51 -13.36 -5.48
N ASP A 146 -9.94 -14.54 -5.89
CA ASP A 146 -11.18 -15.16 -5.41
C ASP A 146 -11.09 -15.65 -3.95
N GLN A 147 -9.89 -15.73 -3.41
CA GLN A 147 -9.64 -16.06 -2.00
C GLN A 147 -9.62 -14.83 -1.07
N VAL A 148 -9.71 -13.64 -1.63
CA VAL A 148 -9.85 -12.41 -0.85
C VAL A 148 -11.22 -12.39 -0.19
N ASP A 149 -11.25 -12.20 1.11
CA ASP A 149 -12.49 -12.15 1.89
C ASP A 149 -13.21 -10.81 1.68
N LEU A 150 -14.04 -10.77 0.67
CA LEU A 150 -14.83 -9.59 0.32
C LEU A 150 -16.03 -9.38 1.27
N GLU A 151 -16.49 -10.38 2.02
CA GLU A 151 -17.54 -10.22 3.01
C GLU A 151 -17.03 -9.38 4.19
N ILE A 152 -15.84 -9.70 4.68
CA ILE A 152 -15.15 -8.86 5.67
C ILE A 152 -14.91 -7.46 5.11
N PHE A 153 -14.48 -7.36 3.86
CA PHE A 153 -14.22 -6.07 3.23
C PHE A 153 -15.48 -5.22 3.07
N ASP A 154 -16.64 -5.81 2.80
CA ASP A 154 -17.92 -5.11 2.61
C ASP A 154 -18.38 -4.37 3.87
N THR A 155 -17.91 -4.77 5.07
CA THR A 155 -18.16 -4.02 6.30
C THR A 155 -17.71 -2.55 6.22
N TYR A 156 -16.75 -2.26 5.35
CA TYR A 156 -16.23 -0.91 5.07
C TYR A 156 -16.88 -0.24 3.87
N SER A 157 -17.88 -0.87 3.24
CA SER A 157 -18.63 -0.26 2.14
C SER A 157 -19.40 0.98 2.62
N ALA A 158 -19.62 1.93 1.70
CA ALA A 158 -20.40 3.13 2.00
C ALA A 158 -21.79 2.76 2.55
N LYS A 159 -22.40 1.69 2.03
CA LYS A 159 -23.70 1.17 2.51
C LYS A 159 -23.64 0.78 3.99
N ASN A 160 -22.68 -0.09 4.36
CA ASN A 160 -22.59 -0.61 5.73
C ASN A 160 -22.15 0.48 6.73
N VAL A 161 -21.21 1.34 6.35
CA VAL A 161 -20.79 2.47 7.18
C VAL A 161 -21.95 3.44 7.41
N THR A 162 -22.76 3.73 6.37
CA THR A 162 -23.97 4.57 6.51
C THR A 162 -25.01 3.90 7.40
N GLN A 163 -25.22 2.60 7.25
CA GLN A 163 -26.15 1.86 8.11
C GLN A 163 -25.73 1.93 9.58
N HIS A 164 -24.44 1.72 9.89
CA HIS A 164 -23.92 1.86 11.25
C HIS A 164 -24.16 3.25 11.83
N LEU A 165 -24.01 4.31 11.02
CA LEU A 165 -24.30 5.67 11.45
C LEU A 165 -25.79 5.85 11.77
N VAL A 166 -26.68 5.34 10.91
CA VAL A 166 -28.15 5.38 11.16
C VAL A 166 -28.50 4.64 12.46
N ASP A 167 -27.91 3.45 12.67
CA ASP A 167 -28.16 2.65 13.87
C ASP A 167 -27.68 3.37 15.16
N LEU A 168 -26.56 4.10 15.08
CA LEU A 168 -26.07 4.92 16.18
C LEU A 168 -27.01 6.09 16.48
N LEU A 169 -27.46 6.80 15.45
CA LEU A 169 -28.39 7.93 15.61
C LEU A 169 -29.72 7.47 16.22
N ASN A 170 -30.26 6.34 15.81
CA ASN A 170 -31.50 5.78 16.36
C ASN A 170 -31.39 5.31 17.82
N LYS A 171 -30.19 5.12 18.36
CA LYS A 171 -29.96 4.78 19.76
C LYS A 171 -29.91 6.00 20.69
N VAL A 172 -29.75 7.20 20.13
CA VAL A 172 -29.61 8.45 20.89
C VAL A 172 -30.90 9.26 20.87
N THR A 173 -31.85 8.88 20.02
CA THR A 173 -33.24 9.41 19.96
C THR A 173 -34.16 8.55 20.78
#